data_0b692831e8bd1bdf1a753c5c47cf49bd
#
_entry.id   0b692831e8bd1bdf1a753c5c47cf49bd
#
_cell.length_a   1.000
_cell.length_b   1.000
_cell.length_c   1.000
_cell.angle_alpha   90.00
_cell.angle_beta   90.00
_cell.angle_gamma   90.00
#
_symmetry.space_group_name_H-M   'P 1'
#
loop_
_entity.id
_entity.type
_entity.pdbx_description
1 polymer ?
#
loop_
_entity_poly.entity_id
_entity_poly.type
_entity_poly.pdbx_seq_one_letter_code
_entity_poly.pdbx_strand_id
1 'polypeptide(L)'
;MKRSPWKLSPLFSPHSIAVIGASPKGGAGSIVIRNLQRLGFAGTIHPVNPKYADVLGYPCHPSLETIPGPVDCAAVLLGDKAILPILKTAHARGVKGVWAFASGFAETGEQGAAMQREIRDFCRETGLLFCGPNCVGYANITDGVGMYSAPLPRAFRKGSIGVIAQSGAVLLALGNSSREAGFSRLISSGNEAALGLADYMDYLVDDPKTAVIALFVETIRDPEGVADACRRARGAGKPVIALKVGRSELACRVAATHTGAIAGSDRTLDAFFRRWHVIRVNTLDE
;
A
#
# COMPACT_ATOMS: atom_id res chain seq x y z
N MET A 1 19.07 11.89 -10.59
CA MET A 1 19.41 10.44 -10.51
C MET A 1 18.29 9.69 -11.23
N LYS A 2 18.60 8.84 -12.22
CA LYS A 2 17.58 7.97 -12.82
C LYS A 2 17.06 7.05 -11.70
N ARG A 3 15.77 7.12 -11.37
CA ARG A 3 15.13 6.14 -10.49
C ARG A 3 15.34 4.76 -11.10
N SER A 4 15.96 3.86 -10.35
CA SER A 4 15.86 2.43 -10.68
C SER A 4 14.41 2.05 -10.39
N PRO A 5 13.65 1.53 -11.38
CA PRO A 5 12.28 1.10 -11.08
C PRO A 5 12.38 -0.03 -10.05
N TRP A 6 11.84 0.21 -8.87
CA TRP A 6 11.67 -0.83 -7.87
C TRP A 6 10.83 -1.94 -8.50
N LYS A 7 11.37 -3.15 -8.59
CA LYS A 7 10.54 -4.29 -9.00
C LYS A 7 9.64 -4.64 -7.82
N LEU A 8 8.39 -4.15 -7.83
CA LEU A 8 7.45 -4.33 -6.73
C LEU A 8 6.76 -5.71 -6.74
N SER A 9 7.14 -6.61 -7.64
CA SER A 9 6.58 -7.97 -7.68
C SER A 9 6.66 -8.74 -6.34
N PRO A 10 7.71 -8.61 -5.51
CA PRO A 10 7.72 -9.27 -4.20
C PRO A 10 6.61 -8.82 -3.25
N LEU A 11 6.10 -7.59 -3.40
CA LEU A 11 4.93 -7.12 -2.66
C LEU A 11 3.63 -7.61 -3.30
N PHE A 12 3.49 -7.45 -4.61
CA PHE A 12 2.19 -7.61 -5.27
C PHE A 12 1.93 -9.00 -5.84
N SER A 13 2.95 -9.83 -6.00
CA SER A 13 2.83 -11.21 -6.50
C SER A 13 3.78 -12.15 -5.75
N PRO A 14 3.77 -12.18 -4.40
CA PRO A 14 4.58 -13.08 -3.61
C PRO A 14 4.09 -14.53 -3.73
N HIS A 15 4.97 -15.51 -3.54
CA HIS A 15 4.62 -16.93 -3.41
C HIS A 15 4.55 -17.39 -1.95
N SER A 16 5.14 -16.63 -1.03
CA SER A 16 5.17 -16.94 0.40
C SER A 16 4.97 -15.68 1.24
N ILE A 17 3.97 -15.70 2.14
CA ILE A 17 3.58 -14.55 2.96
C ILE A 17 3.63 -14.91 4.44
N ALA A 18 4.39 -14.13 5.23
CA ALA A 18 4.30 -14.15 6.68
C ALA A 18 3.26 -13.13 7.18
N VAL A 19 2.37 -13.53 8.08
CA VAL A 19 1.37 -12.65 8.72
C VAL A 19 1.72 -12.50 10.20
N ILE A 20 2.46 -11.45 10.53
CA ILE A 20 3.01 -11.20 11.86
C ILE A 20 1.96 -10.48 12.73
N GLY A 21 1.65 -11.05 13.88
CA GLY A 21 0.56 -10.60 14.74
C GLY A 21 -0.79 -11.28 14.42
N ALA A 22 -0.78 -12.39 13.70
CA ALA A 22 -1.98 -13.19 13.45
C ALA A 22 -2.55 -13.79 14.74
N SER A 23 -3.88 -13.90 14.83
CA SER A 23 -4.56 -14.45 16.01
C SER A 23 -5.84 -15.17 15.61
N PRO A 24 -6.15 -16.34 16.17
CA PRO A 24 -7.41 -17.04 15.91
C PRO A 24 -8.62 -16.29 16.51
N LYS A 25 -8.39 -15.40 17.47
CA LYS A 25 -9.42 -14.61 18.15
C LYS A 25 -9.97 -13.44 17.31
N GLY A 26 -9.43 -13.24 16.10
CA GLY A 26 -9.82 -12.12 15.23
C GLY A 26 -8.74 -11.03 15.14
N GLY A 27 -9.12 -9.87 14.58
CA GLY A 27 -8.22 -8.74 14.32
C GLY A 27 -7.65 -8.73 12.90
N ALA A 28 -6.81 -7.72 12.61
CA ALA A 28 -6.30 -7.47 11.26
C ALA A 28 -5.53 -8.66 10.66
N GLY A 29 -4.74 -9.39 11.46
CA GLY A 29 -4.00 -10.55 10.98
C GLY A 29 -4.92 -11.69 10.51
N SER A 30 -6.01 -11.97 11.24
CA SER A 30 -7.02 -12.95 10.80
C SER A 30 -7.76 -12.49 9.55
N ILE A 31 -8.01 -11.18 9.42
CA ILE A 31 -8.65 -10.60 8.23
C ILE A 31 -7.75 -10.79 7.01
N VAL A 32 -6.45 -10.53 7.13
CA VAL A 32 -5.47 -10.76 6.04
C VAL A 32 -5.49 -12.21 5.59
N ILE A 33 -5.42 -13.17 6.52
CA ILE A 33 -5.46 -14.60 6.17
C ILE A 33 -6.77 -14.95 5.45
N ARG A 34 -7.92 -14.48 5.96
CA ARG A 34 -9.23 -14.71 5.32
C ARG A 34 -9.33 -14.05 3.93
N ASN A 35 -8.72 -12.88 3.74
CA ASN A 35 -8.68 -12.22 2.43
C ASN A 35 -7.84 -13.02 1.43
N LEU A 36 -6.69 -13.53 1.84
CA LEU A 36 -5.85 -14.40 1.01
C LEU A 36 -6.61 -15.68 0.61
N GLN A 37 -7.29 -16.34 1.57
CA GLN A 37 -8.14 -17.49 1.28
C GLN A 37 -9.27 -17.14 0.30
N ARG A 38 -9.96 -16.02 0.55
CA ARG A 38 -11.11 -15.56 -0.26
C ARG A 38 -10.73 -15.24 -1.69
N LEU A 39 -9.58 -14.63 -1.91
CA LEU A 39 -9.09 -14.30 -3.25
C LEU A 39 -8.44 -15.51 -3.95
N GLY A 40 -8.29 -16.65 -3.27
CA GLY A 40 -7.69 -17.85 -3.83
C GLY A 40 -6.16 -17.74 -3.98
N PHE A 41 -5.49 -17.15 -2.99
CA PHE A 41 -4.03 -17.08 -2.98
C PHE A 41 -3.41 -18.48 -3.08
N ALA A 42 -2.61 -18.71 -4.12
CA ALA A 42 -2.05 -20.02 -4.44
C ALA A 42 -0.73 -20.33 -3.73
N GLY A 43 -0.15 -19.34 -3.04
CA GLY A 43 1.12 -19.48 -2.30
C GLY A 43 0.95 -19.98 -0.88
N THR A 44 2.03 -19.96 -0.11
CA THR A 44 2.05 -20.37 1.29
C THR A 44 1.79 -19.20 2.24
N ILE A 45 0.99 -19.45 3.28
CA ILE A 45 0.65 -18.48 4.33
C ILE A 45 1.27 -18.97 5.64
N HIS A 46 2.07 -18.13 6.27
CA HIS A 46 2.74 -18.39 7.54
C HIS A 46 2.28 -17.41 8.61
N PRO A 47 1.26 -17.76 9.42
CA PRO A 47 0.93 -16.97 10.60
C PRO A 47 2.11 -16.93 11.56
N VAL A 48 2.36 -15.76 12.16
CA VAL A 48 3.44 -15.58 13.13
C VAL A 48 2.88 -14.98 14.41
N ASN A 49 2.93 -15.76 15.50
CA ASN A 49 2.54 -15.33 16.84
C ASN A 49 3.05 -16.35 17.88
N PRO A 50 3.80 -15.93 18.92
CA PRO A 50 4.38 -16.84 19.92
C PRO A 50 3.32 -17.51 20.82
N LYS A 51 2.05 -17.11 20.77
CA LYS A 51 0.99 -17.58 21.66
C LYS A 51 0.16 -18.74 21.09
N TYR A 52 0.31 -19.07 19.82
CA TYR A 52 -0.56 -20.02 19.14
C TYR A 52 0.23 -21.04 18.33
N ALA A 53 -0.25 -22.27 18.28
CA ALA A 53 0.30 -23.33 17.42
C ALA A 53 -0.38 -23.37 16.04
N ASP A 54 -1.62 -22.86 15.96
CA ASP A 54 -2.42 -22.80 14.74
C ASP A 54 -3.20 -21.49 14.68
N VAL A 55 -3.37 -20.93 13.49
CA VAL A 55 -4.24 -19.80 13.19
C VAL A 55 -5.00 -20.07 11.91
N LEU A 56 -6.33 -20.26 12.01
CA LEU A 56 -7.23 -20.46 10.87
C LEU A 56 -6.86 -21.66 9.98
N GLY A 57 -6.33 -22.73 10.57
CA GLY A 57 -5.96 -23.95 9.87
C GLY A 57 -4.53 -23.94 9.28
N TYR A 58 -3.74 -22.91 9.60
CA TYR A 58 -2.32 -22.85 9.22
C TYR A 58 -1.42 -23.01 10.44
N PRO A 59 -0.35 -23.84 10.37
CA PRO A 59 0.66 -23.90 11.42
C PRO A 59 1.22 -22.51 11.72
N CYS A 60 1.19 -22.11 13.00
CA CYS A 60 1.64 -20.80 13.43
C CYS A 60 3.06 -20.88 13.97
N HIS A 61 3.92 -19.97 13.50
CA HIS A 61 5.31 -19.90 13.90
C HIS A 61 5.49 -18.89 15.05
N PRO A 62 6.35 -19.17 16.04
CA PRO A 62 6.56 -18.25 17.15
C PRO A 62 7.24 -16.94 16.72
N SER A 63 8.05 -16.96 15.66
CA SER A 63 8.72 -15.79 15.10
C SER A 63 9.00 -15.97 13.60
N LEU A 64 9.39 -14.87 12.92
CA LEU A 64 9.72 -14.89 11.50
C LEU A 64 10.92 -15.78 11.18
N GLU A 65 11.88 -15.87 12.11
CA GLU A 65 13.10 -16.67 12.00
C GLU A 65 12.83 -18.16 11.99
N THR A 66 11.75 -18.60 12.62
CA THR A 66 11.40 -20.02 12.75
C THR A 66 10.59 -20.56 11.57
N ILE A 67 10.21 -19.72 10.62
CA ILE A 67 9.53 -20.19 9.41
C ILE A 67 10.50 -21.00 8.56
N PRO A 68 10.16 -22.25 8.18
CA PRO A 68 10.99 -23.02 7.27
C PRO A 68 10.92 -22.47 5.83
N GLY A 69 12.08 -22.36 5.19
CA GLY A 69 12.17 -21.90 3.80
C GLY A 69 12.09 -20.38 3.62
N PRO A 70 12.00 -19.92 2.35
CA PRO A 70 11.99 -18.51 2.00
C PRO A 70 10.62 -17.89 2.28
N VAL A 71 10.63 -16.60 2.64
CA VAL A 71 9.45 -15.74 2.76
C VAL A 71 9.65 -14.55 1.84
N ASP A 72 8.74 -14.35 0.87
CA ASP A 72 8.83 -13.25 -0.08
C ASP A 72 8.35 -11.93 0.52
N CYS A 73 7.23 -11.98 1.25
CA CYS A 73 6.57 -10.81 1.78
C CYS A 73 6.07 -11.02 3.21
N ALA A 74 6.05 -9.94 4.01
CA ALA A 74 5.50 -9.96 5.36
C ALA A 74 4.45 -8.86 5.57
N ALA A 75 3.32 -9.24 6.21
CA ALA A 75 2.35 -8.30 6.78
C ALA A 75 2.65 -8.11 8.27
N VAL A 76 2.83 -6.87 8.71
CA VAL A 76 3.11 -6.55 10.12
C VAL A 76 1.91 -5.85 10.74
N LEU A 77 1.18 -6.61 11.57
CA LEU A 77 -0.05 -6.17 12.25
C LEU A 77 0.22 -5.94 13.75
N LEU A 78 1.34 -5.33 14.07
CA LEU A 78 1.79 -4.96 15.41
C LEU A 78 1.94 -3.45 15.52
N GLY A 79 2.13 -2.93 16.73
CA GLY A 79 2.29 -1.48 16.98
C GLY A 79 3.58 -0.90 16.40
N ASP A 80 3.65 0.42 16.37
CA ASP A 80 4.70 1.24 15.79
C ASP A 80 6.13 0.85 16.21
N LYS A 81 6.34 0.64 17.53
CA LYS A 81 7.65 0.27 18.09
C LYS A 81 8.22 -1.06 17.58
N ALA A 82 7.34 -1.94 17.09
CA ALA A 82 7.74 -3.25 16.57
C ALA A 82 8.21 -3.18 15.11
N ILE A 83 7.88 -2.11 14.37
CA ILE A 83 8.07 -2.10 12.91
C ILE A 83 9.56 -2.16 12.54
N LEU A 84 10.38 -1.23 13.00
CA LEU A 84 11.80 -1.21 12.62
C LEU A 84 12.58 -2.48 13.03
N PRO A 85 12.42 -3.03 14.25
CA PRO A 85 13.00 -4.34 14.61
C PRO A 85 12.59 -5.46 13.63
N ILE A 86 11.29 -5.52 13.27
CA ILE A 86 10.80 -6.54 12.32
C ILE A 86 11.37 -6.32 10.91
N LEU A 87 11.50 -5.08 10.43
CA LEU A 87 12.14 -4.79 9.14
C LEU A 87 13.59 -5.30 9.09
N LYS A 88 14.34 -5.12 10.20
CA LYS A 88 15.71 -5.64 10.32
C LYS A 88 15.75 -7.17 10.27
N THR A 89 14.87 -7.84 11.01
CA THR A 89 14.72 -9.29 10.97
C THR A 89 14.30 -9.78 9.57
N ALA A 90 13.31 -9.12 8.96
CA ALA A 90 12.82 -9.47 7.62
C ALA A 90 13.94 -9.37 6.58
N HIS A 91 14.72 -8.27 6.61
CA HIS A 91 15.87 -8.12 5.73
C HIS A 91 16.92 -9.21 5.94
N ALA A 92 17.29 -9.50 7.19
CA ALA A 92 18.26 -10.56 7.53
C ALA A 92 17.79 -11.95 7.06
N ARG A 93 16.46 -12.20 7.04
CA ARG A 93 15.83 -13.42 6.52
C ARG A 93 15.65 -13.44 5.00
N GLY A 94 16.08 -12.38 4.29
CA GLY A 94 15.97 -12.27 2.85
C GLY A 94 14.56 -11.93 2.33
N VAL A 95 13.63 -11.56 3.20
CA VAL A 95 12.31 -11.02 2.81
C VAL A 95 12.51 -9.77 1.95
N LYS A 96 11.79 -9.67 0.84
CA LYS A 96 11.96 -8.58 -0.12
C LYS A 96 10.92 -7.48 0.03
N GLY A 97 9.72 -7.81 0.53
CA GLY A 97 8.62 -6.87 0.69
C GLY A 97 8.00 -6.92 2.08
N VAL A 98 7.68 -5.78 2.66
CA VAL A 98 6.97 -5.68 3.94
C VAL A 98 5.87 -4.63 3.82
N TRP A 99 4.71 -4.95 4.35
CA TRP A 99 3.64 -4.01 4.60
C TRP A 99 3.39 -3.87 6.10
N ALA A 100 3.18 -2.63 6.59
CA ALA A 100 2.82 -2.38 7.98
C ALA A 100 1.54 -1.54 8.11
N PHE A 101 0.62 -2.06 8.93
CA PHE A 101 -0.66 -1.42 9.24
C PHE A 101 -0.56 -0.29 10.27
N ALA A 102 0.42 -0.35 11.17
CA ALA A 102 0.53 0.52 12.33
C ALA A 102 0.49 2.02 11.99
N SER A 103 -0.23 2.80 12.80
CA SER A 103 -0.12 4.25 12.96
C SER A 103 0.86 4.59 14.07
N GLY A 104 1.11 5.89 14.34
CA GLY A 104 2.04 6.36 15.37
C GLY A 104 3.34 6.93 14.79
N PHE A 105 3.32 7.34 13.52
CA PHE A 105 4.47 7.87 12.80
C PHE A 105 4.34 9.38 12.52
N ALA A 106 4.69 9.86 11.35
CA ALA A 106 4.74 11.29 11.03
C ALA A 106 3.44 12.05 11.31
N GLU A 107 2.30 11.38 11.30
CA GLU A 107 0.99 11.94 11.62
C GLU A 107 0.83 12.27 13.13
N THR A 108 1.68 11.75 13.99
CA THR A 108 1.62 11.98 15.45
C THR A 108 2.61 13.05 15.95
N GLY A 109 3.34 13.70 15.03
CA GLY A 109 4.30 14.77 15.37
C GLY A 109 5.75 14.34 15.26
N GLU A 110 6.65 15.12 15.89
CA GLU A 110 8.11 15.03 15.67
C GLU A 110 8.72 13.67 16.01
N GLN A 111 8.30 13.06 17.12
CA GLN A 111 8.81 11.75 17.53
C GLN A 111 8.42 10.66 16.54
N GLY A 112 7.17 10.66 16.09
CA GLY A 112 6.71 9.72 15.06
C GLY A 112 7.37 9.96 13.71
N ALA A 113 7.61 11.23 13.35
CA ALA A 113 8.34 11.59 12.15
C ALA A 113 9.81 11.11 12.19
N ALA A 114 10.45 11.13 13.36
CA ALA A 114 11.80 10.60 13.55
C ALA A 114 11.83 9.09 13.31
N MET A 115 10.90 8.32 13.90
CA MET A 115 10.78 6.87 13.65
C MET A 115 10.53 6.57 12.17
N GLN A 116 9.70 7.37 11.50
CA GLN A 116 9.45 7.20 10.06
C GLN A 116 10.70 7.46 9.21
N ARG A 117 11.52 8.45 9.60
CA ARG A 117 12.82 8.70 8.94
C ARG A 117 13.77 7.52 9.07
N GLU A 118 13.87 6.91 10.26
CA GLU A 118 14.69 5.72 10.48
C GLU A 118 14.26 4.54 9.58
N ILE A 119 12.96 4.30 9.45
CA ILE A 119 12.42 3.29 8.54
C ILE A 119 12.81 3.60 7.10
N ARG A 120 12.61 4.85 6.65
CA ARG A 120 12.94 5.28 5.29
C ARG A 120 14.42 5.05 4.99
N ASP A 121 15.29 5.45 5.91
CA ASP A 121 16.74 5.38 5.72
C ASP A 121 17.19 3.92 5.69
N PHE A 122 16.67 3.07 6.57
CA PHE A 122 16.91 1.63 6.55
C PHE A 122 16.45 0.98 5.22
N CYS A 123 15.24 1.29 4.76
CA CYS A 123 14.73 0.73 3.49
C CYS A 123 15.56 1.20 2.29
N ARG A 124 16.02 2.45 2.30
CA ARG A 124 16.89 3.00 1.24
C ARG A 124 18.26 2.31 1.20
N GLU A 125 18.85 2.03 2.37
CA GLU A 125 20.16 1.39 2.49
C GLU A 125 20.11 -0.10 2.10
N THR A 126 19.03 -0.79 2.46
CA THR A 126 18.90 -2.24 2.26
C THR A 126 18.19 -2.65 0.97
N GLY A 127 17.47 -1.73 0.33
CA GLY A 127 16.60 -2.03 -0.80
C GLY A 127 15.32 -2.80 -0.41
N LEU A 128 14.99 -2.90 0.89
CA LEU A 128 13.77 -3.54 1.35
C LEU A 128 12.55 -2.72 0.92
N LEU A 129 11.63 -3.36 0.20
CA LEU A 129 10.37 -2.74 -0.23
C LEU A 129 9.44 -2.59 0.98
N PHE A 130 9.02 -1.36 1.28
CA PHE A 130 8.14 -1.11 2.42
C PHE A 130 6.91 -0.30 2.02
N CYS A 131 5.73 -0.90 2.20
CA CYS A 131 4.42 -0.29 1.98
C CYS A 131 3.86 0.24 3.31
N GLY A 132 3.53 1.50 3.38
CA GLY A 132 3.03 2.19 4.56
C GLY A 132 4.09 3.07 5.25
N PRO A 133 4.03 3.23 6.58
CA PRO A 133 3.03 2.73 7.53
C PRO A 133 1.71 3.48 7.46
N ASN A 134 0.83 3.27 8.44
CA ASN A 134 -0.46 3.95 8.55
C ASN A 134 -1.32 3.77 7.30
N CYS A 135 -1.44 2.53 6.81
CA CYS A 135 -2.23 2.20 5.64
C CYS A 135 -2.97 0.86 5.81
N VAL A 136 -4.10 0.74 5.16
CA VAL A 136 -4.91 -0.50 5.20
C VAL A 136 -4.33 -1.64 4.36
N GLY A 137 -3.24 -1.39 3.63
CA GLY A 137 -2.56 -2.37 2.81
C GLY A 137 -3.01 -2.36 1.35
N TYR A 138 -2.93 -3.50 0.69
CA TYR A 138 -3.21 -3.62 -0.74
C TYR A 138 -3.88 -4.93 -1.10
N ALA A 139 -4.55 -4.94 -2.24
CA ALA A 139 -5.08 -6.14 -2.85
C ALA A 139 -4.69 -6.21 -4.32
N ASN A 140 -4.10 -7.31 -4.73
CA ASN A 140 -3.93 -7.70 -6.11
C ASN A 140 -5.06 -8.68 -6.47
N ILE A 141 -6.12 -8.15 -7.07
CA ILE A 141 -7.34 -8.89 -7.31
C ILE A 141 -7.15 -9.94 -8.40
N THR A 142 -6.27 -9.68 -9.36
CA THR A 142 -6.05 -10.59 -10.48
C THR A 142 -5.26 -11.83 -10.09
N ASP A 143 -4.33 -11.71 -9.14
CA ASP A 143 -3.41 -12.79 -8.73
C ASP A 143 -3.76 -13.35 -7.33
N GLY A 144 -4.87 -12.89 -6.74
CA GLY A 144 -5.40 -13.45 -5.49
C GLY A 144 -4.66 -13.01 -4.23
N VAL A 145 -3.89 -11.92 -4.25
CA VAL A 145 -3.15 -11.43 -3.07
C VAL A 145 -3.98 -10.41 -2.30
N GLY A 146 -4.36 -10.74 -1.06
CA GLY A 146 -5.19 -9.92 -0.18
C GLY A 146 -4.47 -9.45 1.08
N MET A 147 -3.41 -8.66 0.93
CA MET A 147 -2.66 -8.03 2.04
C MET A 147 -3.39 -6.76 2.52
N TYR A 148 -4.56 -6.95 3.11
CA TYR A 148 -5.51 -5.87 3.38
C TYR A 148 -6.15 -6.04 4.76
N SER A 149 -6.14 -5.01 5.60
CA SER A 149 -6.53 -5.07 7.01
C SER A 149 -8.04 -5.06 7.27
N ALA A 150 -8.86 -4.82 6.26
CA ALA A 150 -10.31 -4.90 6.33
C ALA A 150 -10.85 -6.07 5.49
N PRO A 151 -12.04 -6.60 5.80
CA PRO A 151 -12.64 -7.65 4.99
C PRO A 151 -12.86 -7.19 3.55
N LEU A 152 -12.35 -7.93 2.58
CA LEU A 152 -12.66 -7.68 1.18
C LEU A 152 -14.08 -8.16 0.87
N PRO A 153 -14.84 -7.48 -0.01
CA PRO A 153 -16.17 -7.93 -0.44
C PRO A 153 -16.15 -9.35 -1.01
N ARG A 154 -17.27 -10.07 -0.86
CA ARG A 154 -17.40 -11.46 -1.38
C ARG A 154 -17.32 -11.54 -2.91
N ALA A 155 -17.80 -10.49 -3.59
CA ALA A 155 -17.83 -10.40 -5.04
C ALA A 155 -16.95 -9.25 -5.53
N PHE A 156 -15.65 -9.38 -5.38
CA PHE A 156 -14.72 -8.45 -6.02
C PHE A 156 -14.73 -8.69 -7.53
N ARG A 157 -15.11 -7.68 -8.29
CA ARG A 157 -15.07 -7.77 -9.75
C ARG A 157 -13.61 -7.61 -10.21
N LYS A 158 -13.08 -8.66 -10.83
CA LYS A 158 -11.81 -8.55 -11.55
C LYS A 158 -11.96 -7.63 -12.75
N GLY A 159 -11.01 -6.73 -12.94
CA GLY A 159 -11.01 -5.78 -14.05
C GLY A 159 -9.65 -5.15 -14.23
N SER A 160 -9.60 -3.98 -14.83
CA SER A 160 -8.37 -3.34 -15.27
C SER A 160 -8.09 -1.97 -14.63
N ILE A 161 -8.81 -1.60 -13.58
CA ILE A 161 -8.56 -0.34 -12.86
C ILE A 161 -7.57 -0.59 -11.73
N GLY A 162 -6.40 0.03 -11.80
CA GLY A 162 -5.44 0.09 -10.70
C GLY A 162 -5.67 1.36 -9.88
N VAL A 163 -5.92 1.22 -8.58
CA VAL A 163 -6.18 2.34 -7.67
C VAL A 163 -5.04 2.52 -6.70
N ILE A 164 -4.57 3.76 -6.54
CA ILE A 164 -3.66 4.17 -5.47
C ILE A 164 -4.36 5.25 -4.65
N ALA A 165 -4.54 5.00 -3.35
CA ALA A 165 -5.18 5.93 -2.43
C ALA A 165 -4.29 6.19 -1.22
N GLN A 166 -4.05 7.46 -0.90
CA GLN A 166 -3.38 7.85 0.36
C GLN A 166 -4.32 7.66 1.55
N SER A 167 -5.65 7.73 1.33
CA SER A 167 -6.65 7.43 2.35
C SER A 167 -7.14 5.98 2.29
N GLY A 168 -6.96 5.26 3.38
CA GLY A 168 -7.49 3.89 3.52
C GLY A 168 -9.02 3.83 3.51
N ALA A 169 -9.69 4.85 4.05
CA ALA A 169 -11.15 4.92 4.06
C ALA A 169 -11.76 5.01 2.66
N VAL A 170 -11.11 5.76 1.77
CA VAL A 170 -11.54 5.87 0.35
C VAL A 170 -11.36 4.54 -0.37
N LEU A 171 -10.26 3.85 -0.12
CA LEU A 171 -10.03 2.54 -0.70
C LEU A 171 -11.09 1.51 -0.24
N LEU A 172 -11.48 1.58 1.05
CA LEU A 172 -12.59 0.80 1.59
C LEU A 172 -13.92 1.13 0.90
N ALA A 173 -14.22 2.41 0.72
CA ALA A 173 -15.46 2.87 0.06
C ALA A 173 -15.53 2.38 -1.39
N LEU A 174 -14.45 2.54 -2.15
CA LEU A 174 -14.37 2.06 -3.54
C LEU A 174 -14.53 0.54 -3.63
N GLY A 175 -13.86 -0.20 -2.73
CA GLY A 175 -13.94 -1.66 -2.68
C GLY A 175 -15.33 -2.20 -2.33
N ASN A 176 -16.12 -1.45 -1.56
CA ASN A 176 -17.49 -1.80 -1.16
C ASN A 176 -18.57 -1.11 -2.03
N SER A 177 -18.18 -0.39 -3.07
CA SER A 177 -19.13 0.26 -3.98
C SER A 177 -19.99 -0.79 -4.69
N SER A 178 -21.29 -0.51 -4.82
CA SER A 178 -22.22 -1.30 -5.64
C SER A 178 -22.05 -1.09 -7.15
N ARG A 179 -21.16 -0.19 -7.55
CA ARG A 179 -20.87 0.08 -8.97
C ARG A 179 -20.13 -1.07 -9.60
N GLU A 180 -20.41 -1.32 -10.87
CA GLU A 180 -19.82 -2.43 -11.64
C GLU A 180 -18.36 -2.16 -12.09
N ALA A 181 -17.58 -1.44 -11.29
CA ALA A 181 -16.17 -1.21 -11.57
C ALA A 181 -15.33 -2.47 -11.27
N GLY A 182 -14.51 -2.87 -12.22
CA GLY A 182 -13.57 -3.98 -12.04
C GLY A 182 -12.15 -3.48 -11.73
N PHE A 183 -11.54 -4.02 -10.68
CA PHE A 183 -10.22 -3.62 -10.24
C PHE A 183 -9.15 -4.68 -10.55
N SER A 184 -7.96 -4.20 -10.94
CA SER A 184 -6.75 -5.02 -11.02
C SER A 184 -6.00 -5.00 -9.71
N ARG A 185 -5.77 -3.79 -9.18
CA ARG A 185 -5.01 -3.52 -7.96
C ARG A 185 -5.72 -2.46 -7.12
N LEU A 186 -5.69 -2.64 -5.81
CA LEU A 186 -6.07 -1.63 -4.83
C LEU A 186 -4.88 -1.41 -3.90
N ILE A 187 -4.33 -0.20 -3.83
CA ILE A 187 -3.13 0.11 -3.07
C ILE A 187 -3.40 1.29 -2.14
N SER A 188 -3.30 1.07 -0.83
CA SER A 188 -3.24 2.14 0.16
C SER A 188 -1.78 2.49 0.40
N SER A 189 -1.36 3.70 0.07
CA SER A 189 0.04 4.10 0.24
C SER A 189 0.39 4.57 1.65
N GLY A 190 -0.60 5.06 2.41
CA GLY A 190 -0.43 5.56 3.77
C GLY A 190 0.55 6.72 3.86
N ASN A 191 1.47 6.66 4.84
CA ASN A 191 2.45 7.73 5.08
C ASN A 191 3.57 7.79 4.03
N GLU A 192 3.72 6.77 3.19
CA GLU A 192 4.76 6.71 2.15
C GLU A 192 6.18 6.87 2.72
N ALA A 193 6.50 6.07 3.75
CA ALA A 193 7.80 6.16 4.41
C ALA A 193 8.97 5.77 3.47
N ALA A 194 8.77 4.77 2.61
CA ALA A 194 9.78 4.33 1.63
C ALA A 194 9.22 4.32 0.21
N LEU A 195 8.22 3.48 -0.06
CA LEU A 195 7.52 3.49 -1.35
C LEU A 195 6.45 4.59 -1.35
N GLY A 196 6.42 5.40 -2.41
CA GLY A 196 5.48 6.49 -2.56
C GLY A 196 4.61 6.37 -3.81
N LEU A 197 3.75 7.38 -4.00
CA LEU A 197 2.81 7.45 -5.13
C LEU A 197 3.47 7.15 -6.48
N ALA A 198 4.63 7.73 -6.74
CA ALA A 198 5.35 7.55 -8.01
C ALA A 198 5.80 6.10 -8.23
N ASP A 199 6.24 5.40 -7.17
CA ASP A 199 6.70 4.01 -7.28
C ASP A 199 5.52 3.07 -7.61
N TYR A 200 4.38 3.29 -6.97
CA TYR A 200 3.15 2.53 -7.27
C TYR A 200 2.59 2.84 -8.66
N MET A 201 2.64 4.10 -9.09
CA MET A 201 2.26 4.47 -10.46
C MET A 201 3.14 3.76 -11.49
N ASP A 202 4.46 3.78 -11.31
CA ASP A 202 5.39 3.10 -12.20
C ASP A 202 5.10 1.59 -12.28
N TYR A 203 4.79 0.96 -11.15
CA TYR A 203 4.37 -0.44 -11.12
C TYR A 203 3.08 -0.66 -11.93
N LEU A 204 2.06 0.18 -11.76
CA LEU A 204 0.80 0.05 -12.51
C LEU A 204 0.96 0.35 -14.01
N VAL A 205 1.89 1.21 -14.38
CA VAL A 205 2.24 1.45 -15.79
C VAL A 205 2.77 0.18 -16.45
N ASP A 206 3.62 -0.57 -15.74
CA ASP A 206 4.22 -1.80 -16.26
C ASP A 206 3.30 -3.03 -16.09
N ASP A 207 2.27 -2.96 -15.26
CA ASP A 207 1.33 -4.06 -15.04
C ASP A 207 0.40 -4.27 -16.26
N PRO A 208 0.50 -5.41 -16.98
CA PRO A 208 -0.33 -5.67 -18.16
C PRO A 208 -1.82 -5.88 -17.83
N LYS A 209 -2.16 -6.07 -16.55
CA LYS A 209 -3.55 -6.24 -16.09
C LYS A 209 -4.22 -4.90 -15.77
N THR A 210 -3.46 -3.81 -15.71
CA THR A 210 -3.96 -2.46 -15.45
C THR A 210 -4.06 -1.67 -16.74
N ALA A 211 -5.25 -1.18 -17.08
CA ALA A 211 -5.49 -0.32 -18.23
C ALA A 211 -5.74 1.15 -17.84
N VAL A 212 -6.25 1.39 -16.63
CA VAL A 212 -6.54 2.72 -16.10
C VAL A 212 -5.89 2.86 -14.72
N ILE A 213 -5.28 4.01 -14.44
CA ILE A 213 -4.69 4.33 -13.13
C ILE A 213 -5.55 5.40 -12.46
N ALA A 214 -6.18 5.06 -11.35
CA ALA A 214 -6.98 5.97 -10.54
C ALA A 214 -6.24 6.35 -9.26
N LEU A 215 -6.17 7.65 -8.97
CA LEU A 215 -5.43 8.22 -7.86
C LEU A 215 -6.38 8.95 -6.91
N PHE A 216 -6.27 8.66 -5.61
CA PHE A 216 -6.82 9.51 -4.57
C PHE A 216 -5.66 10.18 -3.83
N VAL A 217 -5.50 11.50 -4.03
CA VAL A 217 -4.29 12.24 -3.64
C VAL A 217 -4.62 13.30 -2.60
N GLU A 218 -3.92 13.25 -1.48
CA GLU A 218 -3.89 14.30 -0.45
C GLU A 218 -2.69 15.22 -0.67
N THR A 219 -1.53 14.65 -1.00
CA THR A 219 -0.29 15.38 -1.28
C THR A 219 0.58 14.62 -2.28
N ILE A 220 1.40 15.34 -3.04
CA ILE A 220 2.43 14.77 -3.90
C ILE A 220 3.80 15.10 -3.30
N ARG A 221 4.48 14.07 -2.72
CA ARG A 221 5.79 14.24 -2.08
C ARG A 221 6.94 14.25 -3.08
N ASP A 222 6.74 13.61 -4.23
CA ASP A 222 7.72 13.51 -5.31
C ASP A 222 7.08 13.92 -6.65
N PRO A 223 7.00 15.24 -6.93
CA PRO A 223 6.39 15.73 -8.16
C PRO A 223 7.11 15.28 -9.42
N GLU A 224 8.44 15.17 -9.39
CA GLU A 224 9.22 14.73 -10.54
C GLU A 224 8.95 13.27 -10.88
N GLY A 225 8.97 12.39 -9.88
CA GLY A 225 8.65 10.98 -10.08
C GLY A 225 7.21 10.76 -10.56
N VAL A 226 6.24 11.49 -10.01
CA VAL A 226 4.84 11.43 -10.48
C VAL A 226 4.73 11.93 -11.93
N ALA A 227 5.43 13.01 -12.28
CA ALA A 227 5.46 13.53 -13.65
C ALA A 227 6.04 12.51 -14.63
N ASP A 228 7.12 11.82 -14.24
CA ASP A 228 7.73 10.76 -15.05
C ASP A 228 6.78 9.57 -15.22
N ALA A 229 6.11 9.15 -14.14
CA ALA A 229 5.12 8.08 -14.19
C ALA A 229 3.91 8.45 -15.09
N CYS A 230 3.41 9.69 -15.03
CA CYS A 230 2.37 10.18 -15.92
C CYS A 230 2.80 10.15 -17.40
N ARG A 231 4.04 10.56 -17.69
CA ARG A 231 4.59 10.49 -19.05
C ARG A 231 4.66 9.05 -19.57
N ARG A 232 5.12 8.12 -18.73
CA ARG A 232 5.18 6.69 -19.04
C ARG A 232 3.79 6.10 -19.22
N ALA A 233 2.83 6.43 -18.34
CA ALA A 233 1.44 5.99 -18.45
C ALA A 233 0.83 6.41 -19.79
N ARG A 234 1.02 7.69 -20.18
CA ARG A 234 0.58 8.18 -21.49
C ARG A 234 1.23 7.43 -22.65
N GLY A 235 2.54 7.18 -22.60
CA GLY A 235 3.25 6.40 -23.61
C GLY A 235 2.75 4.96 -23.71
N ALA A 236 2.26 4.39 -22.62
CA ALA A 236 1.65 3.06 -22.56
C ALA A 236 0.13 3.05 -22.88
N GLY A 237 -0.46 4.20 -23.22
CA GLY A 237 -1.90 4.31 -23.52
C GLY A 237 -2.79 4.16 -22.28
N LYS A 238 -2.27 4.34 -21.06
CA LYS A 238 -3.00 4.20 -19.80
C LYS A 238 -3.41 5.59 -19.27
N PRO A 239 -4.69 5.96 -19.30
CA PRO A 239 -5.15 7.20 -18.70
C PRO A 239 -4.93 7.20 -17.18
N VAL A 240 -4.56 8.39 -16.65
CA VAL A 240 -4.45 8.65 -15.22
C VAL A 240 -5.59 9.58 -14.82
N ILE A 241 -6.39 9.13 -13.84
CA ILE A 241 -7.50 9.90 -13.27
C ILE A 241 -7.13 10.24 -11.83
N ALA A 242 -7.37 11.45 -11.37
CA ALA A 242 -7.05 11.86 -10.01
C ALA A 242 -8.18 12.62 -9.33
N LEU A 243 -8.54 12.16 -8.13
CA LEU A 243 -9.34 12.90 -7.18
C LEU A 243 -8.42 13.53 -6.13
N LYS A 244 -8.36 14.86 -6.08
CA LYS A 244 -7.61 15.61 -5.07
C LYS A 244 -8.53 16.11 -3.97
N VAL A 245 -8.22 15.77 -2.72
CA VAL A 245 -8.91 16.31 -1.54
C VAL A 245 -8.16 17.48 -0.91
N GLY A 246 -8.85 18.25 -0.07
CA GLY A 246 -8.27 19.44 0.55
C GLY A 246 -8.17 20.60 -0.43
N ARG A 247 -9.30 21.03 -1.03
CA ARG A 247 -9.36 22.13 -2.02
C ARG A 247 -9.41 23.51 -1.37
N SER A 248 -10.11 23.66 -0.25
CA SER A 248 -10.13 24.90 0.52
C SER A 248 -8.92 25.01 1.45
N GLU A 249 -8.52 26.22 1.83
CA GLU A 249 -7.43 26.44 2.79
C GLU A 249 -7.69 25.73 4.12
N LEU A 250 -8.96 25.67 4.57
CA LEU A 250 -9.35 24.93 5.75
C LEU A 250 -9.15 23.42 5.57
N ALA A 251 -9.60 22.88 4.44
CA ALA A 251 -9.42 21.46 4.12
C ALA A 251 -7.94 21.09 3.90
N CYS A 252 -7.12 21.99 3.36
CA CYS A 252 -5.66 21.82 3.30
C CYS A 252 -5.03 21.73 4.69
N ARG A 253 -5.45 22.58 5.63
CA ARG A 253 -4.98 22.52 7.03
C ARG A 253 -5.38 21.24 7.73
N VAL A 254 -6.61 20.78 7.57
CA VAL A 254 -7.09 19.50 8.11
C VAL A 254 -6.32 18.32 7.49
N ALA A 255 -6.09 18.31 6.18
CA ALA A 255 -5.29 17.27 5.52
C ALA A 255 -3.84 17.28 6.01
N ALA A 256 -3.22 18.44 6.23
CA ALA A 256 -1.86 18.57 6.75
C ALA A 256 -1.72 18.00 8.15
N THR A 257 -2.71 18.21 9.05
CA THR A 257 -2.72 17.59 10.38
C THR A 257 -2.91 16.08 10.33
N HIS A 258 -3.58 15.55 9.30
CA HIS A 258 -3.84 14.13 9.15
C HIS A 258 -2.67 13.37 8.52
N THR A 259 -1.89 14.01 7.65
CA THR A 259 -0.82 13.36 6.86
C THR A 259 0.59 13.76 7.29
N GLY A 260 0.73 14.74 8.16
CA GLY A 260 2.04 15.32 8.52
C GLY A 260 2.77 15.99 7.35
N ALA A 261 2.08 16.26 6.24
CA ALA A 261 2.65 16.86 5.04
C ALA A 261 1.94 18.20 4.71
N ILE A 262 2.72 19.19 4.25
CA ILE A 262 2.18 20.46 3.76
C ILE A 262 1.46 20.19 2.45
N ALA A 263 0.14 20.34 2.43
CA ALA A 263 -0.66 20.27 1.21
C ALA A 263 -0.29 21.45 0.29
N GLY A 264 0.17 21.17 -0.92
CA GLY A 264 0.37 22.18 -1.96
C GLY A 264 -0.96 22.87 -2.31
N SER A 265 -0.89 24.13 -2.82
CA SER A 265 -2.10 24.82 -3.22
C SER A 265 -2.87 24.03 -4.30
N ASP A 266 -4.20 24.03 -4.23
CA ASP A 266 -5.04 23.35 -5.22
C ASP A 266 -4.76 23.85 -6.65
N ARG A 267 -4.47 25.14 -6.80
CA ARG A 267 -4.11 25.78 -8.06
C ARG A 267 -2.79 25.23 -8.65
N THR A 268 -1.80 24.98 -7.80
CA THR A 268 -0.51 24.41 -8.23
C THR A 268 -0.68 22.96 -8.70
N LEU A 269 -1.46 22.17 -7.96
CA LEU A 269 -1.76 20.80 -8.34
C LEU A 269 -2.62 20.69 -9.60
N ASP A 270 -3.58 21.63 -9.76
CA ASP A 270 -4.39 21.68 -10.96
C ASP A 270 -3.54 22.02 -12.21
N ALA A 271 -2.60 22.96 -12.10
CA ALA A 271 -1.63 23.23 -13.15
C ALA A 271 -0.73 22.03 -13.46
N PHE A 272 -0.30 21.30 -12.42
CA PHE A 272 0.47 20.06 -12.54
C PHE A 272 -0.33 18.99 -13.29
N PHE A 273 -1.57 18.72 -12.89
CA PHE A 273 -2.43 17.74 -13.53
C PHE A 273 -2.70 18.08 -15.00
N ARG A 274 -3.00 19.35 -15.32
CA ARG A 274 -3.15 19.78 -16.72
C ARG A 274 -1.89 19.57 -17.54
N ARG A 275 -0.71 19.94 -17.00
CA ARG A 275 0.57 19.76 -17.69
C ARG A 275 0.87 18.30 -18.03
N TRP A 276 0.53 17.40 -17.15
CA TRP A 276 0.84 15.96 -17.30
C TRP A 276 -0.34 15.13 -17.80
N HIS A 277 -1.41 15.80 -18.30
CA HIS A 277 -2.60 15.16 -18.85
C HIS A 277 -3.29 14.19 -17.90
N VAL A 278 -3.28 14.49 -16.60
CA VAL A 278 -4.06 13.78 -15.60
C VAL A 278 -5.50 14.28 -15.65
N ILE A 279 -6.46 13.38 -15.79
CA ILE A 279 -7.89 13.68 -15.78
C ILE A 279 -8.29 13.93 -14.33
N ARG A 280 -8.62 15.18 -14.02
CA ARG A 280 -9.06 15.56 -12.68
C ARG A 280 -10.57 15.36 -12.55
N VAL A 281 -10.97 14.63 -11.48
CA VAL A 281 -12.37 14.48 -11.04
C VAL A 281 -12.58 15.19 -9.70
N ASN A 282 -13.83 15.49 -9.36
CA ASN A 282 -14.18 16.29 -8.18
C ASN A 282 -14.87 15.47 -7.09
N THR A 283 -15.41 14.32 -7.46
CA THR A 283 -16.13 13.42 -6.56
C THR A 283 -15.72 11.97 -6.84
N LEU A 284 -16.06 11.07 -5.93
CA LEU A 284 -15.90 9.62 -6.15
C LEU A 284 -16.94 9.08 -7.14
N ASP A 285 -17.95 9.88 -7.47
CA ASP A 285 -19.04 9.48 -8.35
C ASP A 285 -18.74 9.73 -9.83
N GLU A 286 -17.84 10.68 -10.13
CA GLU A 286 -17.32 10.95 -11.48
C GLU A 286 -16.34 9.86 -11.92
#